data_7ef6b57813a3dcda099b10abf1b48567
#
_entry.id   7ef6b57813a3dcda099b10abf1b48567
#
_cell.length_a   1.000
_cell.length_b   1.000
_cell.length_c   1.000
_cell.angle_alpha   90.00
_cell.angle_beta   90.00
_cell.angle_gamma   90.00
#
_symmetry.space_group_name_H-M   'P 1'
#
loop_
_entity.id
_entity.type
_entity.pdbx_description
1 polymer ?
#
loop_
_entity_poly.entity_id
_entity_poly.type
_entity_poly.pdbx_seq_one_letter_code
_entity_poly.pdbx_strand_id
1 'polypeptide(L)'
;MSTVAKWHGVYFKVSSSKINPITDFSTSYAIKTDENNDTSGKKKSNTRGRAAEEPSFSVKYLAAAGAKPRNEFTKWRSRVGKKDYLYIGKVKYGSYKYKLTSVDISDVLLDNKGRTIQAVVTLHFKEIITKKKKTKNKKGDKKDAKSTKADKSDKKNKNPYKKKK
;
A
#
# COMPACT_ATOMS: atom_id res chain seq x y z
N MET A 1 12.99 -12.94 -24.37
CA MET A 1 13.29 -12.64 -22.96
C MET A 1 12.00 -12.68 -22.17
N SER A 2 11.93 -13.50 -21.13
CA SER A 2 10.76 -13.61 -20.28
C SER A 2 10.94 -12.74 -19.01
N THR A 3 9.99 -11.84 -18.74
CA THR A 3 9.94 -11.07 -17.49
C THR A 3 9.06 -11.83 -16.50
N VAL A 4 9.64 -12.29 -15.41
CA VAL A 4 8.95 -13.06 -14.36
C VAL A 4 8.18 -12.12 -13.43
N ALA A 5 8.79 -10.98 -13.08
CA ALA A 5 8.15 -9.96 -12.27
C ALA A 5 8.74 -8.57 -12.56
N LYS A 6 8.05 -7.52 -12.10
CA LYS A 6 8.49 -6.14 -12.22
C LYS A 6 8.06 -5.34 -10.98
N TRP A 7 8.97 -4.53 -10.45
CA TRP A 7 8.65 -3.56 -9.42
C TRP A 7 9.59 -2.36 -9.52
N HIS A 8 9.06 -1.15 -9.44
CA HIS A 8 9.79 0.13 -9.43
C HIS A 8 10.92 0.22 -10.48
N GLY A 9 10.58 -0.11 -11.75
CA GLY A 9 11.53 -0.09 -12.86
C GLY A 9 12.52 -1.26 -12.89
N VAL A 10 12.53 -2.15 -11.88
CA VAL A 10 13.35 -3.36 -11.88
C VAL A 10 12.57 -4.51 -12.48
N TYR A 11 13.24 -5.22 -13.38
CA TYR A 11 12.69 -6.41 -14.04
C TYR A 11 13.42 -7.65 -13.56
N PHE A 12 12.67 -8.61 -13.05
CA PHE A 12 13.16 -9.95 -12.76
C PHE A 12 13.03 -10.77 -14.03
N LYS A 13 14.16 -11.20 -14.55
CA LYS A 13 14.23 -11.82 -15.89
C LYS A 13 14.96 -13.16 -15.82
N VAL A 14 14.53 -14.06 -16.69
CA VAL A 14 15.28 -15.26 -17.04
C VAL A 14 15.69 -15.13 -18.51
N SER A 15 16.99 -15.01 -18.75
CA SER A 15 17.58 -14.94 -20.09
C SER A 15 18.92 -15.63 -20.09
N SER A 16 19.49 -15.88 -21.27
CA SER A 16 20.83 -16.46 -21.42
C SER A 16 21.96 -15.64 -20.78
N SER A 17 21.78 -14.31 -20.69
CA SER A 17 22.80 -13.39 -20.16
C SER A 17 22.57 -12.98 -18.70
N LYS A 18 21.37 -13.17 -18.16
CA LYS A 18 21.03 -12.82 -16.79
C LYS A 18 19.88 -13.68 -16.27
N ILE A 19 20.15 -14.40 -15.19
CA ILE A 19 19.19 -15.27 -14.52
C ILE A 19 18.99 -14.74 -13.11
N ASN A 20 17.83 -14.09 -12.87
CA ASN A 20 17.42 -13.62 -11.56
C ASN A 20 15.91 -13.90 -11.36
N PRO A 21 15.51 -15.18 -11.28
CA PRO A 21 14.15 -15.55 -10.99
C PRO A 21 13.78 -15.14 -9.56
N ILE A 22 12.50 -14.95 -9.32
CA ILE A 22 11.96 -14.87 -7.97
C ILE A 22 11.70 -16.28 -7.45
N THR A 23 12.04 -16.52 -6.19
CA THR A 23 11.79 -17.76 -5.47
C THR A 23 11.11 -17.43 -4.13
N ASP A 24 10.58 -18.45 -3.47
CA ASP A 24 10.03 -18.34 -2.12
C ASP A 24 9.00 -17.21 -1.98
N PHE A 25 8.15 -17.05 -3.00
CA PHE A 25 7.09 -16.06 -2.94
C PHE A 25 6.09 -16.47 -1.86
N SER A 26 5.93 -15.60 -0.87
CA SER A 26 4.95 -15.78 0.20
C SER A 26 4.18 -14.48 0.42
N THR A 27 2.96 -14.61 0.91
CA THR A 27 2.12 -13.47 1.28
C THR A 27 1.20 -13.85 2.41
N SER A 28 0.87 -12.90 3.28
CA SER A 28 -0.11 -13.09 4.34
C SER A 28 -1.34 -12.22 4.07
N TYR A 29 -2.50 -12.81 4.27
CA TYR A 29 -3.78 -12.15 4.11
C TYR A 29 -4.60 -12.33 5.38
N ALA A 30 -4.91 -11.25 6.08
CA ALA A 30 -5.62 -11.32 7.35
C ALA A 30 -6.71 -10.24 7.47
N ILE A 31 -7.69 -10.51 8.29
CA ILE A 31 -8.73 -9.56 8.69
C ILE A 31 -8.30 -8.94 10.03
N LYS A 32 -8.46 -7.63 10.15
CA LYS A 32 -8.28 -6.94 11.42
C LYS A 32 -9.58 -7.04 12.22
N THR A 33 -9.49 -7.68 13.36
CA THR A 33 -10.57 -7.77 14.34
C THR A 33 -10.15 -7.04 15.62
N ASP A 34 -11.06 -6.25 16.19
CA ASP A 34 -10.89 -5.71 17.53
C ASP A 34 -11.80 -6.48 18.49
N GLU A 35 -11.25 -6.98 19.55
CA GLU A 35 -11.99 -7.56 20.64
C GLU A 35 -12.24 -6.47 21.69
N ASN A 36 -13.50 -6.10 21.89
CA ASN A 36 -13.91 -5.23 22.99
C ASN A 36 -14.73 -6.04 23.99
N ASN A 37 -14.43 -5.90 25.27
CA ASN A 37 -15.31 -6.41 26.33
C ASN A 37 -16.50 -5.48 26.44
N ASP A 38 -17.71 -6.03 26.31
CA ASP A 38 -18.93 -5.30 26.64
C ASP A 38 -19.01 -5.10 28.17
N THR A 39 -19.77 -4.09 28.64
CA THR A 39 -20.04 -3.84 30.06
C THR A 39 -20.67 -5.03 30.79
N SER A 40 -21.20 -6.00 30.06
CA SER A 40 -21.71 -7.29 30.57
C SER A 40 -20.66 -8.41 30.58
N GLY A 41 -19.38 -8.15 30.32
CA GLY A 41 -18.31 -9.15 30.27
C GLY A 41 -18.31 -10.07 29.03
N LYS A 42 -19.22 -9.87 28.09
CA LYS A 42 -19.25 -10.61 26.82
C LYS A 42 -18.26 -10.04 25.83
N LYS A 43 -17.41 -10.90 25.27
CA LYS A 43 -16.48 -10.52 24.18
C LYS A 43 -17.26 -10.23 22.90
N LYS A 44 -17.15 -9.02 22.40
CA LYS A 44 -17.62 -8.65 21.04
C LYS A 44 -16.41 -8.51 20.13
N SER A 45 -16.41 -9.26 19.03
CA SER A 45 -15.43 -9.13 17.96
C SER A 45 -16.00 -8.25 16.85
N ASN A 46 -15.35 -7.13 16.59
CA ASN A 46 -15.72 -6.23 15.50
C ASN A 46 -14.67 -6.28 14.40
N THR A 47 -15.09 -6.58 13.17
CA THR A 47 -14.21 -6.57 12.01
C THR A 47 -13.96 -5.13 11.55
N ARG A 48 -12.71 -4.67 11.61
CA ARG A 48 -12.28 -3.33 11.12
C ARG A 48 -11.79 -3.30 9.68
N GLY A 49 -11.97 -4.40 8.95
CA GLY A 49 -11.55 -4.53 7.57
C GLY A 49 -10.30 -5.40 7.42
N ARG A 50 -9.67 -5.30 6.28
CA ARG A 50 -8.52 -6.09 5.86
C ARG A 50 -7.20 -5.55 6.41
N ALA A 51 -6.30 -6.43 6.85
CA ALA A 51 -4.90 -6.06 7.09
C ALA A 51 -4.21 -5.70 5.76
N ALA A 52 -3.15 -4.91 5.83
CA ALA A 52 -2.30 -4.68 4.68
C ALA A 52 -1.58 -6.00 4.33
N GLU A 53 -1.59 -6.35 3.07
CA GLU A 53 -0.87 -7.52 2.57
C GLU A 53 0.65 -7.29 2.65
N GLU A 54 1.39 -8.31 3.03
CA GLU A 54 2.85 -8.26 3.20
C GLU A 54 3.53 -9.35 2.36
N PRO A 55 3.62 -9.17 1.03
CA PRO A 55 4.31 -10.14 0.20
C PRO A 55 5.81 -10.07 0.39
N SER A 56 6.45 -11.22 0.34
CA SER A 56 7.91 -11.36 0.33
C SER A 56 8.35 -12.37 -0.72
N PHE A 57 9.54 -12.19 -1.25
CA PHE A 57 10.17 -13.15 -2.15
C PHE A 57 11.69 -12.96 -2.17
N SER A 58 12.37 -14.02 -2.56
CA SER A 58 13.82 -14.06 -2.66
C SER A 58 14.29 -14.03 -4.11
N VAL A 59 15.48 -13.49 -4.31
CA VAL A 59 16.16 -13.47 -5.62
C VAL A 59 17.59 -13.95 -5.43
N LYS A 60 17.95 -15.05 -6.10
CA LYS A 60 19.31 -15.56 -6.08
C LYS A 60 20.15 -14.89 -7.17
N TYR A 61 21.24 -14.28 -6.78
CA TYR A 61 22.20 -13.66 -7.68
C TYR A 61 23.48 -14.50 -7.73
N LEU A 62 23.87 -14.89 -8.94
CA LEU A 62 25.08 -15.68 -9.23
C LEU A 62 25.99 -14.89 -10.17
N ALA A 63 27.26 -14.76 -9.82
CA ALA A 63 28.25 -14.13 -10.69
C ALA A 63 28.43 -14.90 -12.00
N ALA A 64 28.39 -16.21 -11.93
CA ALA A 64 28.45 -17.11 -13.10
C ALA A 64 27.27 -16.90 -14.08
N ALA A 65 26.11 -16.40 -13.58
CA ALA A 65 24.94 -16.06 -14.37
C ALA A 65 24.90 -14.57 -14.77
N GLY A 66 26.04 -13.88 -14.79
CA GLY A 66 26.16 -12.48 -15.21
C GLY A 66 25.69 -11.43 -14.18
N ALA A 67 25.35 -11.85 -12.96
CA ALA A 67 25.01 -10.92 -11.89
C ALA A 67 26.27 -10.38 -11.19
N LYS A 68 26.11 -9.21 -10.54
CA LYS A 68 27.09 -8.66 -9.60
C LYS A 68 26.42 -8.60 -8.22
N PRO A 69 26.44 -9.67 -7.40
CA PRO A 69 25.57 -9.82 -6.23
C PRO A 69 25.67 -8.65 -5.25
N ARG A 70 26.88 -8.18 -4.94
CA ARG A 70 27.11 -7.02 -4.05
C ARG A 70 26.46 -5.73 -4.59
N ASN A 71 26.57 -5.49 -5.90
CA ASN A 71 25.98 -4.28 -6.51
C ASN A 71 24.44 -4.38 -6.55
N GLU A 72 23.90 -5.56 -6.80
CA GLU A 72 22.46 -5.76 -6.79
C GLU A 72 21.88 -5.55 -5.39
N PHE A 73 22.52 -6.05 -4.35
CA PHE A 73 22.13 -5.76 -2.96
C PHE A 73 22.15 -4.25 -2.65
N THR A 74 23.23 -3.54 -3.00
CA THR A 74 23.33 -2.09 -2.81
C THR A 74 22.21 -1.33 -3.52
N LYS A 75 21.87 -1.75 -4.74
CA LYS A 75 20.74 -1.17 -5.48
C LYS A 75 19.41 -1.43 -4.79
N TRP A 76 19.19 -2.59 -4.20
CA TRP A 76 17.98 -2.90 -3.45
C TRP A 76 17.91 -2.10 -2.16
N ARG A 77 19.01 -1.99 -1.42
CA ARG A 77 19.10 -1.17 -0.21
C ARG A 77 18.71 0.28 -0.47
N SER A 78 19.12 0.87 -1.59
CA SER A 78 18.74 2.24 -1.96
C SER A 78 17.26 2.41 -2.33
N ARG A 79 16.54 1.31 -2.54
CA ARG A 79 15.11 1.31 -2.86
C ARG A 79 14.21 1.09 -1.65
N VAL A 80 14.76 0.79 -0.48
CA VAL A 80 13.98 0.68 0.76
C VAL A 80 13.20 1.99 0.99
N GLY A 81 11.92 1.85 1.31
CA GLY A 81 11.00 2.98 1.45
C GLY A 81 10.31 3.43 0.16
N LYS A 82 10.79 3.05 -1.03
CA LYS A 82 10.10 3.32 -2.31
C LYS A 82 8.82 2.52 -2.42
N LYS A 83 7.89 3.02 -3.24
CA LYS A 83 6.56 2.45 -3.43
C LYS A 83 6.18 2.43 -4.89
N ASP A 84 5.70 1.27 -5.37
CA ASP A 84 5.21 1.11 -6.73
C ASP A 84 4.27 -0.10 -6.83
N TYR A 85 3.65 -0.29 -7.99
CA TYR A 85 2.89 -1.51 -8.27
C TYR A 85 3.85 -2.69 -8.48
N LEU A 86 3.49 -3.83 -7.89
CA LEU A 86 4.14 -5.10 -8.16
C LEU A 86 3.42 -5.79 -9.32
N TYR A 87 4.18 -6.34 -10.25
CA TYR A 87 3.68 -7.17 -11.35
C TYR A 87 4.33 -8.53 -11.27
N ILE A 88 3.53 -9.58 -11.42
CA ILE A 88 3.98 -10.96 -11.55
C ILE A 88 3.57 -11.45 -12.93
N GLY A 89 4.53 -11.84 -13.74
CA GLY A 89 4.32 -12.01 -15.17
C GLY A 89 3.91 -10.68 -15.82
N LYS A 90 2.82 -10.71 -16.57
CA LYS A 90 2.24 -9.53 -17.22
C LYS A 90 1.12 -8.87 -16.41
N VAL A 91 0.73 -9.47 -15.28
CA VAL A 91 -0.42 -9.07 -14.48
C VAL A 91 0.01 -8.26 -13.26
N LYS A 92 -0.72 -7.19 -12.97
CA LYS A 92 -0.53 -6.42 -11.76
C LYS A 92 -0.96 -7.26 -10.55
N TYR A 93 -0.06 -7.42 -9.59
CA TYR A 93 -0.32 -8.11 -8.34
C TYR A 93 -1.06 -7.17 -7.38
N GLY A 94 -2.25 -7.57 -6.96
CA GLY A 94 -3.09 -6.78 -6.07
C GLY A 94 -3.60 -5.45 -6.66
N SER A 95 -4.39 -4.73 -5.87
CA SER A 95 -5.03 -3.48 -6.29
C SER A 95 -4.24 -2.22 -5.92
N TYR A 96 -3.37 -2.32 -4.94
CA TYR A 96 -2.64 -1.19 -4.35
C TYR A 96 -1.15 -1.22 -4.69
N LYS A 97 -0.46 -0.15 -4.33
CA LYS A 97 1.01 -0.09 -4.40
C LYS A 97 1.63 -0.80 -3.20
N TYR A 98 2.79 -1.39 -3.42
CA TYR A 98 3.59 -2.02 -2.40
C TYR A 98 4.82 -1.16 -2.09
N LYS A 99 5.11 -0.96 -0.81
CA LYS A 99 6.32 -0.29 -0.32
C LYS A 99 7.33 -1.37 0.06
N LEU A 100 8.56 -1.25 -0.41
CA LEU A 100 9.67 -2.09 0.06
C LEU A 100 10.02 -1.67 1.49
N THR A 101 9.85 -2.56 2.45
CA THR A 101 10.05 -2.30 3.88
C THR A 101 11.44 -2.70 4.36
N SER A 102 11.91 -3.87 3.95
CA SER A 102 13.25 -4.36 4.28
C SER A 102 13.84 -5.17 3.13
N VAL A 103 15.15 -5.31 3.18
CA VAL A 103 15.95 -6.10 2.24
C VAL A 103 16.98 -6.87 3.05
N ASP A 104 16.91 -8.19 3.00
CA ASP A 104 17.81 -9.07 3.71
C ASP A 104 18.74 -9.75 2.70
N ILE A 105 19.96 -10.03 3.12
CA ILE A 105 20.94 -10.79 2.34
C ILE A 105 21.34 -12.05 3.10
N SER A 106 21.30 -13.16 2.41
CA SER A 106 21.69 -14.48 2.95
C SER A 106 22.48 -15.27 1.93
N ASP A 107 22.95 -16.44 2.32
CA ASP A 107 23.70 -17.39 1.47
C ASP A 107 24.83 -16.74 0.67
N VAL A 108 25.58 -15.87 1.35
CA VAL A 108 26.68 -15.15 0.73
C VAL A 108 27.89 -16.08 0.60
N LEU A 109 28.30 -16.30 -0.65
CA LEU A 109 29.52 -17.05 -0.96
C LEU A 109 30.56 -16.09 -1.54
N LEU A 110 31.75 -16.11 -0.96
CA LEU A 110 32.88 -15.29 -1.39
C LEU A 110 33.93 -16.15 -2.10
N ASP A 111 34.67 -15.57 -3.03
CA ASP A 111 35.85 -16.17 -3.59
C ASP A 111 37.09 -15.93 -2.70
N ASN A 112 38.24 -16.51 -3.08
CA ASN A 112 39.50 -16.33 -2.36
C ASN A 112 40.04 -14.88 -2.34
N LYS A 113 39.45 -13.98 -3.11
CA LYS A 113 39.78 -12.55 -3.16
C LYS A 113 38.73 -11.68 -2.47
N GLY A 114 37.81 -12.29 -1.74
CA GLY A 114 36.72 -11.57 -1.02
C GLY A 114 35.61 -11.01 -1.93
N ARG A 115 35.50 -11.44 -3.19
CA ARG A 115 34.45 -11.01 -4.09
C ARG A 115 33.22 -11.89 -3.90
N THR A 116 32.04 -11.30 -3.85
CA THR A 116 30.78 -12.04 -3.73
C THR A 116 30.44 -12.73 -5.06
N ILE A 117 30.45 -14.05 -5.05
CA ILE A 117 30.10 -14.89 -6.21
C ILE A 117 28.66 -15.37 -6.18
N GLN A 118 28.05 -15.44 -5.00
CA GLN A 118 26.64 -15.77 -4.82
C GLN A 118 26.06 -14.94 -3.66
N ALA A 119 24.80 -14.59 -3.77
CA ALA A 119 23.99 -14.09 -2.67
C ALA A 119 22.50 -14.30 -2.95
N VAL A 120 21.72 -14.53 -1.91
CA VAL A 120 20.27 -14.50 -1.94
C VAL A 120 19.82 -13.18 -1.30
N VAL A 121 18.96 -12.47 -1.99
CA VAL A 121 18.38 -11.21 -1.52
C VAL A 121 16.89 -11.42 -1.33
N THR A 122 16.43 -11.31 -0.10
CA THR A 122 15.01 -11.40 0.26
C THR A 122 14.42 -10.00 0.38
N LEU A 123 13.32 -9.77 -0.31
CA LEU A 123 12.63 -8.49 -0.40
C LEU A 123 11.29 -8.60 0.32
N HIS A 124 11.07 -7.73 1.29
CA HIS A 124 9.83 -7.65 2.05
C HIS A 124 9.05 -6.40 1.67
N PHE A 125 7.80 -6.60 1.35
CA PHE A 125 6.91 -5.53 0.92
C PHE A 125 5.73 -5.40 1.87
N LYS A 126 5.13 -4.20 1.86
CA LYS A 126 3.88 -3.93 2.56
C LYS A 126 2.95 -3.14 1.67
N GLU A 127 1.73 -3.61 1.57
CA GLU A 127 0.68 -2.94 0.81
C GLU A 127 0.32 -1.57 1.42
N ILE A 128 0.15 -0.57 0.56
CA ILE A 128 -0.28 0.78 0.96
C ILE A 128 -1.76 0.92 0.66
N ILE A 129 -2.59 0.69 1.65
CA ILE A 129 -4.03 0.89 1.54
C ILE A 129 -4.33 2.39 1.60
N THR A 130 -4.56 3.03 0.46
CA THR A 130 -5.04 4.41 0.41
C THR A 130 -6.56 4.42 0.48
N LYS A 131 -7.13 5.07 1.50
CA LYS A 131 -8.58 5.34 1.54
C LYS A 131 -8.92 6.19 0.32
N LYS A 132 -9.83 5.72 -0.55
CA LYS A 132 -10.41 6.57 -1.60
C LYS A 132 -11.06 7.77 -0.92
N LYS A 133 -10.61 8.99 -1.22
CA LYS A 133 -11.36 10.19 -0.82
C LYS A 133 -12.74 10.05 -1.44
N LYS A 134 -13.78 9.95 -0.61
CA LYS A 134 -15.15 10.08 -1.08
C LYS A 134 -15.24 11.50 -1.65
N THR A 135 -15.32 11.62 -2.95
CA THR A 135 -15.70 12.85 -3.63
C THR A 135 -17.12 13.14 -3.15
N LYS A 136 -17.29 14.13 -2.29
CA LYS A 136 -18.62 14.68 -1.99
C LYS A 136 -19.11 15.28 -3.30
N ASN A 137 -19.95 14.56 -4.03
CA ASN A 137 -20.76 15.16 -5.08
C ASN A 137 -21.60 16.23 -4.40
N LYS A 138 -21.21 17.48 -4.55
CA LYS A 138 -22.11 18.63 -4.35
C LYS A 138 -23.17 18.49 -5.44
N LYS A 139 -24.29 17.84 -5.11
CA LYS A 139 -25.53 18.02 -5.84
C LYS A 139 -25.88 19.51 -5.71
N GLY A 140 -25.72 20.25 -6.79
CA GLY A 140 -26.18 21.62 -6.90
C GLY A 140 -27.71 21.61 -6.84
N ASP A 141 -28.27 22.12 -5.74
CA ASP A 141 -29.65 22.53 -5.69
C ASP A 141 -29.78 23.79 -6.56
N LYS A 142 -30.23 23.58 -7.79
CA LYS A 142 -30.89 24.67 -8.56
C LYS A 142 -32.22 24.92 -7.90
N LYS A 143 -32.30 25.97 -7.13
CA LYS A 143 -33.59 26.60 -6.77
C LYS A 143 -34.02 27.44 -7.96
N ASP A 144 -35.08 26.99 -8.60
CA ASP A 144 -35.82 27.77 -9.56
C ASP A 144 -36.47 28.99 -8.86
N ALA A 145 -36.12 30.16 -9.36
CA ALA A 145 -36.77 31.39 -9.00
C ALA A 145 -38.15 31.44 -9.68
N LYS A 146 -39.22 31.40 -8.90
CA LYS A 146 -40.54 31.81 -9.39
C LYS A 146 -41.07 32.95 -8.48
N SER A 147 -41.16 34.09 -9.09
CA SER A 147 -41.72 35.31 -8.58
C SER A 147 -43.21 35.17 -8.26
N THR A 148 -43.67 35.71 -7.09
CA THR A 148 -44.99 36.34 -6.97
C THR A 148 -44.94 37.42 -5.89
N LYS A 149 -45.52 38.58 -6.26
CA LYS A 149 -45.68 39.82 -5.51
C LYS A 149 -46.79 39.74 -4.45
N ALA A 150 -46.71 40.71 -3.54
CA ALA A 150 -47.70 41.25 -2.65
C ALA A 150 -48.02 40.40 -1.38
N ASP A 151 -48.15 40.91 -0.20
CA ASP A 151 -48.76 42.15 0.26
C ASP A 151 -48.30 42.54 1.68
N LYS A 152 -48.46 43.80 2.03
CA LYS A 152 -48.22 44.45 3.33
C LYS A 152 -49.14 43.92 4.43
N SER A 153 -48.66 43.75 5.65
CA SER A 153 -49.38 44.29 6.85
C SER A 153 -48.45 44.20 8.08
N ASP A 154 -48.36 45.38 8.70
CA ASP A 154 -47.80 45.62 10.03
C ASP A 154 -48.47 44.78 11.11
N LYS A 155 -47.73 44.25 12.04
CA LYS A 155 -48.12 44.15 13.44
C LYS A 155 -46.94 44.13 14.39
N LYS A 156 -46.77 45.25 15.10
CA LYS A 156 -46.03 45.35 16.36
C LYS A 156 -46.42 44.20 17.30
N ASN A 157 -45.52 43.56 17.92
CA ASN A 157 -45.79 42.90 19.18
C ASN A 157 -44.71 43.22 20.21
N LYS A 158 -45.16 43.89 21.25
CA LYS A 158 -44.41 44.37 22.41
C LYS A 158 -44.10 43.21 23.34
N ASN A 159 -42.86 43.14 23.79
CA ASN A 159 -42.42 42.25 24.85
C ASN A 159 -42.72 42.80 26.24
N PRO A 160 -43.50 42.11 27.10
CA PRO A 160 -43.99 42.67 28.37
C PRO A 160 -43.19 42.36 29.64
N TYR A 161 -41.93 41.93 29.54
CA TYR A 161 -41.15 41.61 30.74
C TYR A 161 -39.82 42.38 30.84
N LYS A 162 -39.94 43.68 31.19
CA LYS A 162 -38.95 44.44 31.94
C LYS A 162 -39.43 44.62 33.34
N LYS A 163 -38.98 43.95 34.34
CA LYS A 163 -39.04 44.36 35.73
C LYS A 163 -37.66 44.87 36.17
N LYS A 164 -37.79 46.10 36.73
CA LYS A 164 -36.75 46.85 37.42
C LYS A 164 -36.35 46.13 38.70
N LYS A 165 -35.10 46.03 39.01
CA LYS A 165 -34.46 46.66 40.19
C LYS A 165 -32.96 46.59 39.97
#